data_f6c496cb4e19b61ab76eca1146e69679
#
_entry.id   f6c496cb4e19b61ab76eca1146e69679
#
_cell.length_a   1.000
_cell.length_b   1.000
_cell.length_c   1.000
_cell.angle_alpha   90.00
_cell.angle_beta   90.00
_cell.angle_gamma   90.00
#
_symmetry.space_group_name_H-M   'P 1'
#
loop_
_entity.id
_entity.type
_entity.pdbx_description
1 polymer ?
#
loop_
_entity_poly.entity_id
_entity_poly.type
_entity_poly.pdbx_seq_one_letter_code
_entity_poly.pdbx_strand_id
1 'polypeptide(L)'
;MFSSQEKIKQVTNKVCNMLQEKNIAYGNSALEPINIFSKGNAINSLQARIDDKLSRIKNVGINDATEDTLFDLCGYLVLLIIAEENSRGEYKVTLDPWETTSTR
;
A
#
# COMPACT_ATOMS: atom_id res chain seq x y z
N MET A 1 -13.72 -20.28 16.69
CA MET A 1 -12.74 -20.34 15.57
C MET A 1 -13.27 -19.58 14.39
N PHE A 2 -12.41 -18.82 13.74
CA PHE A 2 -12.82 -18.00 12.59
C PHE A 2 -12.59 -18.76 11.29
N SER A 3 -13.49 -18.56 10.33
CA SER A 3 -13.31 -19.06 8.98
C SER A 3 -12.16 -18.30 8.28
N SER A 4 -11.72 -18.84 7.15
CA SER A 4 -10.71 -18.15 6.35
C SER A 4 -11.20 -16.80 5.85
N GLN A 5 -12.46 -16.71 5.44
CA GLN A 5 -13.06 -15.45 5.00
C GLN A 5 -13.04 -14.40 6.11
N GLU A 6 -13.37 -14.81 7.33
CA GLU A 6 -13.32 -13.90 8.48
C GLU A 6 -11.90 -13.44 8.79
N LYS A 7 -10.93 -14.34 8.69
CA LYS A 7 -9.52 -14.00 8.90
C LYS A 7 -9.01 -13.03 7.84
N ILE A 8 -9.36 -13.26 6.59
CA ILE A 8 -9.00 -12.35 5.50
C ILE A 8 -9.55 -10.95 5.79
N LYS A 9 -10.82 -10.88 6.18
CA LYS A 9 -11.44 -9.60 6.50
C LYS A 9 -10.73 -8.91 7.67
N GLN A 10 -10.40 -9.65 8.71
CA GLN A 10 -9.71 -9.08 9.87
C GLN A 10 -8.35 -8.51 9.49
N VAL A 11 -7.57 -9.25 8.72
CA VAL A 11 -6.22 -8.81 8.34
C VAL A 11 -6.29 -7.62 7.38
N THR A 12 -7.18 -7.67 6.40
CA THR A 12 -7.33 -6.55 5.46
C THR A 12 -7.84 -5.28 6.16
N ASN A 13 -8.70 -5.43 7.16
CA ASN A 13 -9.13 -4.27 7.95
C ASN A 13 -7.97 -3.67 8.74
N LYS A 14 -7.08 -4.49 9.27
CA LYS A 14 -5.88 -3.98 9.96
C LYS A 14 -4.98 -3.19 9.01
N VAL A 15 -4.77 -3.70 7.81
CA VAL A 15 -3.99 -2.98 6.79
C VAL A 15 -4.67 -1.66 6.44
N CYS A 16 -5.98 -1.69 6.22
CA CYS A 16 -6.75 -0.50 5.89
C CYS A 16 -6.61 0.57 6.97
N ASN A 17 -6.80 0.20 8.23
CA ASN A 17 -6.70 1.15 9.34
C ASN A 17 -5.30 1.73 9.47
N MET A 18 -4.28 0.90 9.34
CA MET A 18 -2.90 1.33 9.41
C MET A 18 -2.58 2.34 8.30
N LEU A 19 -3.02 2.05 7.08
CA LEU A 19 -2.77 2.93 5.94
C LEU A 19 -3.48 4.27 6.09
N GLN A 20 -4.73 4.26 6.56
CA GLN A 20 -5.46 5.49 6.76
C GLN A 20 -4.82 6.37 7.81
N GLU A 21 -4.38 5.78 8.91
CA GLU A 21 -3.70 6.52 9.97
C GLU A 21 -2.38 7.11 9.47
N LYS A 22 -1.59 6.34 8.75
CA LYS A 22 -0.31 6.82 8.20
C LYS A 22 -0.54 7.89 7.14
N ASN A 23 -1.54 7.72 6.29
CA ASN A 23 -1.85 8.71 5.27
C ASN A 23 -2.19 10.07 5.89
N ILE A 24 -2.97 10.07 6.96
CA ILE A 24 -3.30 11.30 7.68
C ILE A 24 -2.04 11.91 8.27
N ALA A 25 -1.21 11.10 8.93
CA ALA A 25 0.00 11.59 9.59
C ALA A 25 1.00 12.20 8.60
N TYR A 26 1.11 11.61 7.41
CA TYR A 26 2.05 12.08 6.39
C TYR A 26 1.44 13.04 5.38
N GLY A 27 0.18 13.44 5.56
CA GLY A 27 -0.46 14.39 4.67
C GLY A 27 -0.57 13.92 3.24
N ASN A 28 -0.81 12.63 3.02
CA ASN A 28 -0.94 12.03 1.70
C ASN A 28 0.36 12.02 0.87
N SER A 29 1.52 12.17 1.50
CA SER A 29 2.78 12.30 0.77
C SER A 29 3.19 11.06 -0.01
N ALA A 30 2.67 9.88 0.34
CA ALA A 30 2.96 8.68 -0.44
C ALA A 30 2.37 8.74 -1.84
N LEU A 31 1.20 9.35 -2.00
CA LEU A 31 0.53 9.51 -3.29
C LEU A 31 0.82 10.85 -3.93
N GLU A 32 1.14 11.84 -3.13
CA GLU A 32 1.49 13.19 -3.59
C GLU A 32 2.81 13.62 -2.93
N PRO A 33 3.95 13.15 -3.48
CA PRO A 33 5.26 13.46 -2.90
C PRO A 33 5.54 14.95 -2.87
N ILE A 34 6.10 15.42 -1.75
CA ILE A 34 6.41 16.84 -1.62
C ILE A 34 7.68 17.24 -2.36
N ASN A 35 8.56 16.30 -2.65
CA ASN A 35 9.75 16.48 -3.51
C ASN A 35 10.66 17.65 -3.11
N ILE A 36 10.94 17.75 -1.80
CA ILE A 36 11.89 18.76 -1.33
C ILE A 36 13.31 18.36 -1.71
N PHE A 37 13.68 17.12 -1.43
CA PHE A 37 15.02 16.60 -1.76
C PHE A 37 14.99 15.59 -2.89
N SER A 38 13.97 14.74 -2.92
CA SER A 38 13.84 13.72 -3.95
C SER A 38 13.12 14.28 -5.16
N LYS A 39 13.33 13.61 -6.30
CA LYS A 39 12.64 13.94 -7.54
C LYS A 39 12.00 12.66 -8.05
N GLY A 40 10.76 12.74 -8.42
CA GLY A 40 10.09 11.57 -8.93
C GLY A 40 8.61 11.60 -8.57
N ASN A 41 7.90 10.61 -9.08
CA ASN A 41 6.48 10.49 -8.84
C ASN A 41 6.20 9.45 -7.75
N ALA A 42 4.95 9.33 -7.39
CA ALA A 42 4.52 8.40 -6.36
C ALA A 42 4.86 6.95 -6.73
N ILE A 43 4.69 6.59 -7.99
CA ILE A 43 4.95 5.22 -8.45
C ILE A 43 6.40 4.84 -8.20
N ASN A 44 7.33 5.67 -8.65
CA ASN A 44 8.76 5.38 -8.48
C ASN A 44 9.15 5.32 -7.00
N SER A 45 8.64 6.23 -6.19
CA SER A 45 8.92 6.25 -4.76
C SER A 45 8.39 5.01 -4.06
N LEU A 46 7.19 4.60 -4.40
CA LEU A 46 6.58 3.41 -3.80
C LEU A 46 7.30 2.14 -4.23
N GLN A 47 7.73 2.05 -5.48
CA GLN A 47 8.52 0.92 -5.97
C GLN A 47 9.83 0.80 -5.20
N ALA A 48 10.50 1.91 -4.94
CA ALA A 48 11.74 1.91 -4.16
C ALA A 48 11.51 1.41 -2.73
N ARG A 49 10.41 1.81 -2.11
CA ARG A 49 10.07 1.35 -0.76
C ARG A 49 9.75 -0.14 -0.74
N ILE A 50 9.10 -0.64 -1.78
CA ILE A 50 8.84 -2.07 -1.92
C ILE A 50 10.15 -2.84 -2.05
N ASP A 51 11.06 -2.34 -2.88
CA ASP A 51 12.39 -2.95 -3.02
C ASP A 51 13.10 -3.02 -1.68
N ASP A 52 13.02 -1.97 -0.87
CA ASP A 52 13.64 -1.95 0.46
C ASP A 52 13.06 -3.04 1.36
N LYS A 53 11.75 -3.21 1.34
CA LYS A 53 11.11 -4.27 2.15
C LYS A 53 11.50 -5.65 1.67
N LEU A 54 11.60 -5.84 0.37
CA LEU A 54 12.06 -7.13 -0.18
C LEU A 54 13.51 -7.40 0.19
N SER A 55 14.37 -6.38 0.17
CA SER A 55 15.75 -6.51 0.62
C SER A 55 15.82 -6.91 2.08
N ARG A 56 14.97 -6.32 2.90
CA ARG A 56 14.93 -6.64 4.31
C ARG A 56 14.51 -8.10 4.54
N ILE A 57 13.52 -8.56 3.81
CA ILE A 57 13.09 -9.96 3.90
C ILE A 57 14.23 -10.88 3.48
N LYS A 58 14.95 -10.53 2.44
CA LYS A 58 16.10 -11.32 1.97
C LYS A 58 17.19 -11.41 3.03
N ASN A 59 17.46 -10.32 3.74
CA ASN A 59 18.56 -10.27 4.69
C ASN A 59 18.22 -10.88 6.05
N VAL A 60 17.06 -10.57 6.59
CA VAL A 60 16.73 -10.95 7.98
C VAL A 60 15.49 -11.84 8.07
N GLY A 61 14.88 -12.17 6.96
CA GLY A 61 13.71 -13.03 6.93
C GLY A 61 12.40 -12.27 7.16
N ILE A 62 11.32 -13.02 7.10
CA ILE A 62 9.97 -12.46 7.23
C ILE A 62 9.65 -12.08 8.67
N ASN A 63 10.16 -12.84 9.63
CA ASN A 63 9.85 -12.67 11.05
C ASN A 63 10.85 -11.73 11.70
N ASP A 64 10.80 -10.46 11.33
CA ASP A 64 11.70 -9.45 11.86
C ASP A 64 11.08 -8.85 13.14
N ALA A 65 11.80 -8.92 14.25
CA ALA A 65 11.31 -8.39 15.51
C ALA A 65 11.29 -6.87 15.57
N THR A 66 11.99 -6.20 14.63
CA THR A 66 12.14 -4.75 14.70
C THR A 66 11.10 -3.99 13.90
N GLU A 67 10.39 -4.65 12.99
CA GLU A 67 9.28 -4.01 12.28
C GLU A 67 8.37 -5.05 11.68
N ASP A 68 7.17 -4.64 11.33
CA ASP A 68 6.20 -5.50 10.69
C ASP A 68 6.32 -5.38 9.18
N THR A 69 7.32 -6.06 8.63
CA THR A 69 7.67 -5.96 7.23
C THR A 69 6.54 -6.41 6.31
N LEU A 70 5.81 -7.46 6.68
CA LEU A 70 4.71 -7.95 5.84
C LEU A 70 3.56 -6.95 5.75
N PHE A 71 3.17 -6.35 6.88
CA PHE A 71 2.13 -5.32 6.86
C PHE A 71 2.56 -4.11 6.07
N ASP A 72 3.81 -3.67 6.26
CA ASP A 72 4.33 -2.53 5.52
C ASP A 72 4.36 -2.80 4.02
N LEU A 73 4.83 -3.99 3.63
CA LEU A 73 4.87 -4.37 2.22
C LEU A 73 3.45 -4.41 1.63
N CYS A 74 2.51 -5.00 2.35
CA CYS A 74 1.11 -5.04 1.91
C CYS A 74 0.57 -3.63 1.71
N GLY A 75 0.86 -2.73 2.66
CA GLY A 75 0.43 -1.34 2.56
C GLY A 75 1.00 -0.62 1.35
N TYR A 76 2.29 -0.80 1.09
CA TYR A 76 2.91 -0.18 -0.09
C TYR A 76 2.33 -0.71 -1.38
N LEU A 77 1.97 -1.99 -1.43
CA LEU A 77 1.33 -2.57 -2.62
C LEU A 77 -0.06 -1.96 -2.84
N VAL A 78 -0.84 -1.77 -1.80
CA VAL A 78 -2.14 -1.09 -1.91
C VAL A 78 -1.95 0.33 -2.45
N LEU A 79 -0.98 1.07 -1.89
CA LEU A 79 -0.71 2.44 -2.33
C LEU A 79 -0.23 2.46 -3.78
N LEU A 80 0.58 1.48 -4.19
CA LEU A 80 1.04 1.41 -5.57
C LEU A 80 -0.13 1.17 -6.54
N ILE A 81 -1.09 0.33 -6.16
CA ILE A 81 -2.30 0.13 -6.97
C ILE A 81 -3.03 1.47 -7.15
N ILE A 82 -3.19 2.22 -6.07
CA ILE A 82 -3.86 3.53 -6.15
C ILE A 82 -3.08 4.49 -7.03
N ALA A 83 -1.76 4.55 -6.87
CA ALA A 83 -0.91 5.42 -7.67
C ALA A 83 -1.00 5.08 -9.16
N GLU A 84 -1.05 3.78 -9.49
CA GLU A 84 -1.23 3.35 -10.86
C GLU A 84 -2.60 3.76 -11.41
N GLU A 85 -3.64 3.59 -10.61
CA GLU A 85 -4.99 4.02 -11.03
C GLU A 85 -5.04 5.52 -11.24
N ASN A 86 -4.42 6.28 -10.34
CA ASN A 86 -4.37 7.73 -10.46
C ASN A 86 -3.65 8.15 -11.76
N SER A 87 -2.57 7.48 -12.09
CA SER A 87 -1.81 7.80 -13.30
C SER A 87 -2.60 7.51 -14.57
N ARG A 88 -3.54 6.57 -14.51
CA ARG A 88 -4.42 6.25 -15.63
C ARG A 88 -5.72 7.05 -15.62
N GLY A 89 -5.90 7.92 -14.61
CA GLY A 89 -7.12 8.71 -14.50
C GLY A 89 -8.32 7.94 -13.98
N GLU A 90 -8.11 6.78 -13.40
CA GLU A 90 -9.20 5.93 -12.91
C GLU A 90 -9.72 6.33 -11.53
N TYR A 91 -9.01 7.21 -10.85
CA TYR A 91 -9.37 7.61 -9.49
C TYR A 91 -10.72 8.35 -9.41
N LYS A 92 -11.25 8.77 -10.53
CA LYS A 92 -12.56 9.44 -10.59
C LYS A 92 -13.73 8.48 -10.52
N VAL A 93 -13.47 7.21 -10.69
CA VAL A 93 -14.53 6.22 -10.69
C VAL A 93 -15.06 6.07 -9.29
N THR A 94 -16.36 6.22 -9.13
CA THR A 94 -17.01 6.16 -7.83
C THR A 94 -17.76 4.86 -7.59
N LEU A 95 -17.70 3.96 -8.54
CA LEU A 95 -18.39 2.68 -8.42
C LEU A 95 -17.71 1.79 -7.40
N ASP A 96 -18.52 0.97 -6.77
CA ASP A 96 -18.03 -0.07 -5.89
C ASP A 96 -17.08 -0.97 -6.68
N PRO A 97 -15.92 -1.35 -6.14
CA PRO A 97 -14.99 -2.24 -6.84
C PRO A 97 -15.61 -3.53 -7.33
N TRP A 98 -16.65 -4.01 -6.65
CA TRP A 98 -17.34 -5.23 -7.05
C TRP A 98 -18.17 -5.07 -8.31
N GLU A 99 -18.43 -3.85 -8.73
CA GLU A 99 -19.21 -3.54 -9.91
C GLU A 99 -18.37 -3.21 -11.13
N THR A 100 -17.07 -3.07 -10.96
CA THR A 100 -16.16 -2.66 -12.03
C THR A 100 -15.34 -3.84 -12.52
N THR A 101 -15.96 -4.91 -12.89
CA THR A 101 -15.25 -6.15 -13.13
C THR A 101 -14.39 -6.17 -14.39
N SER A 102 -14.67 -5.31 -15.33
CA SER A 102 -14.05 -5.40 -16.65
C SER A 102 -12.71 -4.70 -16.76
N THR A 103 -12.31 -3.94 -15.77
CA THR A 103 -11.15 -3.06 -15.88
C THR A 103 -9.86 -3.68 -15.41
N ARG A 104 -9.90 -4.91 -14.97
CA ARG A 104 -8.72 -5.52 -14.36
C ARG A 104 -8.05 -6.52 -15.27
#